data_fe0803319bf4bc1dce659eb207d995b9
#
_entry.id   fe0803319bf4bc1dce659eb207d995b9
#
_cell.length_a   1.000
_cell.length_b   1.000
_cell.length_c   1.000
_cell.angle_alpha   90.00
_cell.angle_beta   90.00
_cell.angle_gamma   90.00
#
_symmetry.space_group_name_H-M   'P 1'
#
loop_
_entity.id
_entity.type
_entity.pdbx_description
1 polymer ?
#
loop_
_entity_poly.entity_id
_entity_poly.type
_entity_poly.pdbx_seq_one_letter_code
_entity_poly.pdbx_strand_id
1 'polypeptide(L)'
;SDITLADFWGIENIDPSMDQDKGTSLVMINSPKGMKLFESIKEQIEWKEFSYEEALKENPAIENSLNRPDTNREIFFNDIDKLPYYKVAQKYFVQQSTKESILKRIKLKLGYMYYMAQKFKKGIKPLHYSYSDIKTFKFINLSSDQVVRAFDYPFQNYKYSLVQIDKGAQLVLNSKFEMGVKQVEMSRIETRILLENNSKMIVNGLFRMYAGSYIRVIESGTLIIHGGFINENVQIICGDTIEIGKDCTIGRDVVIRSYDAHKIIKEEYQISEPIHIGEHVWIGQGATILKGVTIGNGAIIAAGAIVTRDVPAHAIVAGIPAKIVETNVNWE
;
A
#
# COMPACT_ATOMS: atom_id res chain seq x y z
N SER A 1 32.02 -13.10 -21.20
CA SER A 1 31.03 -14.19 -21.11
C SER A 1 30.63 -14.66 -22.50
N ASP A 2 30.29 -15.94 -22.66
CA ASP A 2 29.89 -16.54 -23.94
C ASP A 2 28.47 -16.11 -24.31
N ILE A 3 27.60 -15.92 -23.31
CA ILE A 3 26.25 -15.42 -23.42
C ILE A 3 26.03 -14.37 -22.34
N THR A 4 25.37 -13.29 -22.67
CA THR A 4 24.90 -12.28 -21.71
C THR A 4 23.38 -12.28 -21.71
N LEU A 5 22.78 -12.31 -20.51
CA LEU A 5 21.34 -12.21 -20.31
C LEU A 5 21.03 -10.88 -19.63
N ALA A 6 19.98 -10.23 -20.09
CA ALA A 6 19.44 -9.01 -19.51
C ALA A 6 17.93 -8.97 -19.71
N ASP A 7 17.22 -8.08 -19.01
CA ASP A 7 15.84 -7.77 -19.32
C ASP A 7 15.77 -6.95 -20.61
N PHE A 8 14.80 -7.22 -21.49
CA PHE A 8 14.62 -6.46 -22.72
C PHE A 8 13.64 -5.30 -22.47
N TRP A 9 14.14 -4.20 -21.94
CA TRP A 9 13.38 -2.98 -21.73
C TRP A 9 12.91 -2.36 -23.07
N GLY A 10 11.64 -1.96 -23.12
CA GLY A 10 11.07 -1.31 -24.32
C GLY A 10 10.67 -2.27 -25.42
N ILE A 11 10.64 -3.59 -25.19
CA ILE A 11 10.21 -4.57 -26.19
C ILE A 11 8.79 -4.31 -26.67
N GLU A 12 7.91 -3.77 -25.84
CA GLU A 12 6.55 -3.38 -26.15
C GLU A 12 6.48 -2.32 -27.26
N ASN A 13 7.51 -1.48 -27.38
CA ASN A 13 7.63 -0.45 -28.42
C ASN A 13 8.25 -0.97 -29.73
N ILE A 14 8.95 -2.12 -29.68
CA ILE A 14 9.67 -2.70 -30.80
C ILE A 14 8.84 -3.84 -31.40
N ASP A 15 8.37 -4.76 -30.57
CA ASP A 15 7.52 -5.86 -30.95
C ASP A 15 6.53 -6.23 -29.82
N PRO A 16 5.33 -5.65 -29.84
CA PRO A 16 4.30 -5.94 -28.84
C PRO A 16 3.90 -7.41 -28.73
N SER A 17 4.16 -8.23 -29.75
CA SER A 17 3.83 -9.67 -29.69
C SER A 17 4.74 -10.44 -28.75
N MET A 18 5.92 -9.91 -28.44
CA MET A 18 6.89 -10.49 -27.52
C MET A 18 6.67 -10.02 -26.07
N ASP A 19 5.81 -9.03 -25.84
CA ASP A 19 5.41 -8.56 -24.51
C ASP A 19 4.14 -9.30 -24.05
N GLN A 20 4.29 -10.29 -23.20
CA GLN A 20 3.20 -11.10 -22.63
C GLN A 20 2.99 -10.86 -21.14
N ASP A 21 3.41 -9.71 -20.60
CA ASP A 21 3.41 -9.40 -19.14
C ASP A 21 4.19 -10.42 -18.26
N LYS A 22 5.00 -11.27 -18.87
CA LYS A 22 5.83 -12.27 -18.19
C LYS A 22 7.31 -11.91 -18.15
N GLY A 23 7.64 -10.79 -18.77
CA GLY A 23 9.01 -10.33 -19.01
C GLY A 23 9.66 -11.04 -20.19
N THR A 24 10.38 -10.27 -21.01
CA THR A 24 11.16 -10.76 -22.15
C THR A 24 12.65 -10.59 -21.85
N SER A 25 13.41 -11.66 -22.02
CA SER A 25 14.86 -11.61 -21.79
C SER A 25 15.61 -11.28 -23.08
N LEU A 26 16.52 -10.33 -22.99
CA LEU A 26 17.49 -10.07 -24.03
C LEU A 26 18.68 -11.02 -23.89
N VAL A 27 18.98 -11.75 -24.96
CA VAL A 27 20.10 -12.70 -25.02
C VAL A 27 21.13 -12.21 -26.02
N MET A 28 22.31 -11.88 -25.58
CA MET A 28 23.43 -11.52 -26.44
C MET A 28 24.42 -12.69 -26.51
N ILE A 29 24.72 -13.15 -27.71
CA ILE A 29 25.64 -14.28 -27.97
C ILE A 29 26.99 -13.69 -28.37
N ASN A 30 27.99 -13.85 -27.51
CA ASN A 30 29.26 -13.16 -27.63
C ASN A 30 30.39 -14.07 -28.19
N SER A 31 30.13 -15.37 -28.38
CA SER A 31 31.17 -16.30 -28.85
C SER A 31 30.58 -17.48 -29.64
N PRO A 32 31.39 -18.18 -30.43
CA PRO A 32 30.96 -19.40 -31.11
C PRO A 32 30.52 -20.52 -30.15
N LYS A 33 31.04 -20.52 -28.90
CA LYS A 33 30.59 -21.45 -27.85
C LYS A 33 29.18 -21.09 -27.34
N GLY A 34 28.94 -19.79 -27.17
CA GLY A 34 27.59 -19.28 -26.82
C GLY A 34 26.55 -19.63 -27.90
N MET A 35 26.94 -19.50 -29.18
CA MET A 35 26.08 -19.87 -30.30
C MET A 35 25.71 -21.37 -30.28
N LYS A 36 26.68 -22.26 -30.05
CA LYS A 36 26.40 -23.69 -29.90
C LYS A 36 25.44 -24.01 -28.75
N LEU A 37 25.58 -23.31 -27.65
CA LEU A 37 24.67 -23.47 -26.52
C LEU A 37 23.25 -23.00 -26.89
N PHE A 38 23.12 -21.83 -27.51
CA PHE A 38 21.84 -21.32 -27.96
C PHE A 38 21.15 -22.27 -28.97
N GLU A 39 21.89 -22.75 -29.96
CA GLU A 39 21.40 -23.72 -30.95
C GLU A 39 20.87 -25.01 -30.31
N SER A 40 21.42 -25.43 -29.16
CA SER A 40 20.97 -26.65 -28.46
C SER A 40 19.64 -26.48 -27.73
N ILE A 41 19.17 -25.27 -27.49
CA ILE A 41 17.95 -24.97 -26.73
C ILE A 41 16.90 -24.20 -27.53
N LYS A 42 17.24 -23.65 -28.69
CA LYS A 42 16.38 -22.74 -29.44
C LYS A 42 15.00 -23.30 -29.82
N GLU A 43 14.89 -24.62 -29.97
CA GLU A 43 13.60 -25.28 -30.26
C GLU A 43 12.71 -25.45 -29.00
N GLN A 44 13.26 -25.21 -27.81
CA GLN A 44 12.56 -25.33 -26.53
C GLN A 44 12.10 -23.98 -25.98
N ILE A 45 12.42 -22.88 -26.66
CA ILE A 45 12.11 -21.50 -26.23
C ILE A 45 11.45 -20.74 -27.40
N GLU A 46 10.61 -19.80 -27.06
CA GLU A 46 10.14 -18.80 -28.03
C GLU A 46 11.19 -17.71 -28.12
N TRP A 47 11.66 -17.42 -29.34
CA TRP A 47 12.70 -16.43 -29.55
C TRP A 47 12.53 -15.69 -30.88
N LYS A 48 13.08 -14.48 -30.94
CA LYS A 48 13.13 -13.65 -32.14
C LYS A 48 14.44 -12.88 -32.18
N GLU A 49 14.98 -12.70 -33.36
CA GLU A 49 16.21 -11.94 -33.57
C GLU A 49 15.90 -10.45 -33.75
N PHE A 50 16.66 -9.61 -33.10
CA PHE A 50 16.63 -8.16 -33.21
C PHE A 50 18.02 -7.61 -33.56
N SER A 51 18.05 -6.46 -34.20
CA SER A 51 19.30 -5.76 -34.44
C SER A 51 19.89 -5.24 -33.14
N TYR A 52 21.20 -5.05 -33.13
CA TYR A 52 21.90 -4.49 -31.98
C TYR A 52 21.38 -3.07 -31.62
N GLU A 53 21.10 -2.25 -32.67
CA GLU A 53 20.57 -0.91 -32.52
C GLU A 53 19.16 -0.89 -31.90
N GLU A 54 18.32 -1.85 -32.25
CA GLU A 54 16.99 -2.00 -31.62
C GLU A 54 17.12 -2.38 -30.16
N ALA A 55 18.01 -3.33 -29.83
CA ALA A 55 18.26 -3.75 -28.46
C ALA A 55 18.82 -2.63 -27.57
N LEU A 56 19.64 -1.72 -28.14
CA LEU A 56 20.24 -0.59 -27.42
C LEU A 56 19.24 0.52 -27.06
N LYS A 57 18.21 0.70 -27.85
CA LYS A 57 17.33 1.88 -27.81
C LYS A 57 16.79 2.20 -26.40
N GLU A 58 16.37 1.19 -25.67
CA GLU A 58 15.87 1.32 -24.31
C GLU A 58 16.79 0.64 -23.25
N ASN A 59 17.94 0.09 -23.73
CA ASN A 59 18.92 -0.63 -22.90
C ASN A 59 20.33 -0.02 -23.01
N PRO A 60 20.52 1.25 -22.71
CA PRO A 60 21.82 1.90 -22.87
C PRO A 60 22.95 1.31 -21.99
N ALA A 61 22.57 0.54 -20.97
CA ALA A 61 23.53 -0.15 -20.10
C ALA A 61 24.29 -1.29 -20.80
N ILE A 62 23.88 -1.69 -22.00
CA ILE A 62 24.60 -2.68 -22.84
C ILE A 62 25.99 -2.15 -23.24
N GLU A 63 26.09 -0.89 -23.63
CA GLU A 63 27.34 -0.25 -24.05
C GLU A 63 28.02 0.55 -22.94
N ASN A 64 27.21 1.27 -22.18
CA ASN A 64 27.70 2.21 -21.19
C ASN A 64 27.38 1.70 -19.80
N SER A 65 28.38 1.43 -18.99
CA SER A 65 28.16 1.29 -17.54
C SER A 65 27.38 2.50 -17.08
N LEU A 66 26.32 2.29 -16.27
CA LEU A 66 25.65 3.36 -15.57
C LEU A 66 26.70 4.31 -15.00
N ASN A 67 26.59 5.61 -15.30
CA ASN A 67 27.51 6.62 -14.81
C ASN A 67 27.75 6.37 -13.33
N ARG A 68 28.96 5.90 -13.01
CA ARG A 68 29.35 5.78 -11.60
C ARG A 68 29.33 7.19 -11.06
N PRO A 69 28.60 7.47 -9.98
CA PRO A 69 28.75 8.74 -9.31
C PRO A 69 30.24 8.95 -9.04
N ASP A 70 30.77 10.17 -9.23
CA ASP A 70 32.18 10.57 -8.99
C ASP A 70 32.64 10.36 -7.53
N THR A 71 32.09 9.41 -6.87
CA THR A 71 32.36 9.06 -5.48
C THR A 71 33.46 8.03 -5.45
N ASN A 72 34.57 8.42 -4.88
CA ASN A 72 35.67 7.50 -4.60
C ASN A 72 35.11 6.34 -3.74
N ARG A 73 35.14 5.14 -4.29
CA ARG A 73 34.64 3.92 -3.68
C ARG A 73 35.20 3.67 -2.28
N GLU A 74 36.50 3.94 -2.11
CA GLU A 74 37.17 3.77 -0.81
C GLU A 74 36.61 4.71 0.25
N ILE A 75 36.36 5.97 -0.12
CA ILE A 75 35.79 6.96 0.80
C ILE A 75 34.37 6.55 1.18
N PHE A 76 33.57 6.03 0.22
CA PHE A 76 32.22 5.56 0.47
C PHE A 76 32.18 4.41 1.48
N PHE A 77 33.01 3.37 1.28
CA PHE A 77 33.07 2.25 2.22
C PHE A 77 33.64 2.64 3.59
N ASN A 78 34.61 3.50 3.64
CA ASN A 78 35.16 4.02 4.89
C ASN A 78 34.11 4.85 5.67
N ASP A 79 33.24 5.56 4.96
CA ASP A 79 32.15 6.30 5.58
C ASP A 79 31.01 5.35 6.06
N ILE A 80 30.71 4.26 5.37
CA ILE A 80 29.76 3.24 5.83
C ILE A 80 30.20 2.66 7.17
N ASP A 81 31.49 2.41 7.34
CA ASP A 81 32.04 1.83 8.56
C ASP A 81 32.08 2.83 9.74
N LYS A 82 32.15 4.12 9.46
CA LYS A 82 32.39 5.16 10.48
C LYS A 82 31.18 6.06 10.78
N LEU A 83 30.22 6.14 9.86
CA LEU A 83 29.09 7.06 9.97
C LEU A 83 27.76 6.32 10.12
N PRO A 84 26.80 6.87 10.88
CA PRO A 84 25.44 6.35 10.87
C PRO A 84 24.86 6.38 9.45
N TYR A 85 24.10 5.35 9.08
CA TYR A 85 23.53 5.15 7.74
C TYR A 85 22.85 6.40 7.15
N TYR A 86 22.11 7.16 7.96
CA TYR A 86 21.44 8.38 7.49
C TYR A 86 22.40 9.47 7.00
N LYS A 87 23.62 9.58 7.59
CA LYS A 87 24.65 10.52 7.13
C LYS A 87 25.28 10.05 5.83
N VAL A 88 25.49 8.75 5.68
CA VAL A 88 25.97 8.16 4.42
C VAL A 88 24.92 8.39 3.33
N ALA A 89 23.64 8.12 3.62
CA ALA A 89 22.55 8.37 2.68
C ALA A 89 22.45 9.85 2.27
N GLN A 90 22.62 10.79 3.20
CA GLN A 90 22.65 12.23 2.89
C GLN A 90 23.83 12.62 2.00
N LYS A 91 25.01 12.05 2.26
CA LYS A 91 26.25 12.40 1.54
C LYS A 91 26.29 11.86 0.12
N TYR A 92 25.79 10.63 -0.10
CA TYR A 92 25.98 9.90 -1.35
C TYR A 92 24.72 9.70 -2.19
N PHE A 93 23.54 9.67 -1.59
CA PHE A 93 22.28 9.36 -2.28
C PHE A 93 21.30 10.53 -2.32
N VAL A 94 21.45 11.54 -1.46
CA VAL A 94 20.69 12.77 -1.58
C VAL A 94 21.40 13.66 -2.56
N GLN A 95 21.02 13.61 -3.83
CA GLN A 95 21.46 14.58 -4.83
C GLN A 95 21.29 15.99 -4.28
N GLN A 96 22.38 16.75 -4.21
CA GLN A 96 22.30 18.19 -3.98
C GLN A 96 21.33 18.75 -5.01
N SER A 97 20.23 19.30 -4.53
CA SER A 97 19.17 19.83 -5.40
C SER A 97 19.75 20.91 -6.29
N THR A 98 19.95 20.60 -7.56
CA THR A 98 20.30 21.58 -8.57
C THR A 98 19.25 22.67 -8.60
N LYS A 99 19.57 23.89 -9.05
CA LYS A 99 18.61 25.01 -9.23
C LYS A 99 17.34 24.56 -9.96
N GLU A 100 17.46 23.59 -10.86
CA GLU A 100 16.34 22.97 -11.59
C GLU A 100 15.37 22.19 -10.70
N SER A 101 15.86 21.43 -9.73
CA SER A 101 15.01 20.70 -8.79
C SER A 101 14.28 21.65 -7.81
N ILE A 102 14.91 22.77 -7.47
CA ILE A 102 14.30 23.85 -6.66
C ILE A 102 13.20 24.54 -7.48
N LEU A 103 13.47 24.88 -8.73
CA LEU A 103 12.48 25.46 -9.65
C LEU A 103 11.29 24.51 -9.93
N LYS A 104 11.56 23.22 -10.10
CA LYS A 104 10.51 22.19 -10.27
C LYS A 104 9.64 22.06 -9.00
N ARG A 105 10.26 22.14 -7.81
CA ARG A 105 9.55 22.16 -6.51
C ARG A 105 8.73 23.45 -6.32
N ILE A 106 9.25 24.60 -6.77
CA ILE A 106 8.54 25.90 -6.74
C ILE A 106 7.36 25.86 -7.73
N LYS A 107 7.56 25.37 -8.96
CA LYS A 107 6.46 25.21 -9.94
C LYS A 107 5.36 24.28 -9.45
N LEU A 108 5.71 23.16 -8.82
CA LEU A 108 4.76 22.24 -8.18
C LEU A 108 4.00 22.92 -7.03
N LYS A 109 4.68 23.72 -6.19
CA LYS A 109 4.04 24.49 -5.11
C LYS A 109 3.08 25.55 -5.65
N LEU A 110 3.51 26.30 -6.66
CA LEU A 110 2.68 27.33 -7.29
C LEU A 110 1.48 26.74 -8.03
N GLY A 111 1.67 25.61 -8.73
CA GLY A 111 0.58 24.86 -9.36
C GLY A 111 -0.45 24.36 -8.35
N TYR A 112 0.00 23.87 -7.21
CA TYR A 112 -0.87 23.44 -6.11
C TYR A 112 -1.60 24.63 -5.45
N MET A 113 -0.91 25.73 -5.18
CA MET A 113 -1.53 26.96 -4.66
C MET A 113 -2.58 27.53 -5.63
N TYR A 114 -2.28 27.49 -6.93
CA TYR A 114 -3.23 27.89 -7.97
C TYR A 114 -4.45 26.96 -8.01
N TYR A 115 -4.25 25.64 -7.95
CA TYR A 115 -5.31 24.65 -7.86
C TYR A 115 -6.20 24.86 -6.62
N MET A 116 -5.59 25.09 -5.45
CA MET A 116 -6.32 25.38 -4.22
C MET A 116 -7.11 26.69 -4.31
N ALA A 117 -6.51 27.75 -4.87
CA ALA A 117 -7.20 29.02 -5.09
C ALA A 117 -8.41 28.89 -6.03
N GLN A 118 -8.33 28.05 -7.05
CA GLN A 118 -9.46 27.71 -7.93
C GLN A 118 -10.58 26.98 -7.19
N LYS A 119 -10.23 26.06 -6.28
CA LYS A 119 -11.19 25.34 -5.43
C LYS A 119 -11.87 26.29 -4.44
N PHE A 120 -11.12 27.23 -3.83
CA PHE A 120 -11.69 28.31 -2.99
C PHE A 120 -12.71 29.17 -3.74
N LYS A 121 -12.41 29.58 -4.98
CA LYS A 121 -13.35 30.35 -5.81
C LYS A 121 -14.66 29.60 -6.11
N LYS A 122 -14.65 28.26 -6.07
CA LYS A 122 -15.85 27.42 -6.26
C LYS A 122 -16.60 27.10 -4.97
N GLY A 123 -16.30 27.80 -3.85
CA GLY A 123 -17.00 27.61 -2.56
C GLY A 123 -16.65 26.33 -1.82
N ILE A 124 -15.62 25.61 -2.27
CA ILE A 124 -15.17 24.38 -1.64
C ILE A 124 -14.27 24.76 -0.46
N LYS A 125 -14.77 24.61 0.76
CA LYS A 125 -13.95 24.81 1.96
C LYS A 125 -12.84 23.74 1.99
N PRO A 126 -11.54 24.13 2.00
CA PRO A 126 -10.48 23.16 2.16
C PRO A 126 -10.58 22.50 3.53
N LEU A 127 -10.25 21.23 3.58
CA LEU A 127 -9.90 20.56 4.82
C LEU A 127 -8.87 21.41 5.56
N HIS A 128 -9.02 21.63 6.87
CA HIS A 128 -8.03 22.36 7.66
C HIS A 128 -6.68 21.64 7.59
N TYR A 129 -5.78 22.14 6.78
CA TYR A 129 -4.42 21.64 6.65
C TYR A 129 -3.44 22.62 7.26
N SER A 130 -2.55 22.12 8.09
CA SER A 130 -1.40 22.90 8.53
C SER A 130 -0.35 22.96 7.40
N TYR A 131 0.52 23.97 7.41
CA TYR A 131 1.63 24.10 6.43
C TYR A 131 2.56 22.88 6.43
N SER A 132 2.64 22.13 7.54
CA SER A 132 3.37 20.88 7.65
C SER A 132 2.73 19.76 6.80
N ASP A 133 1.42 19.82 6.61
CA ASP A 133 0.68 18.82 5.83
C ASP A 133 0.93 18.98 4.34
N ILE A 134 1.14 20.21 3.87
CA ILE A 134 1.44 20.53 2.46
C ILE A 134 2.75 19.88 1.99
N LYS A 135 3.73 19.71 2.86
CA LYS A 135 5.01 19.06 2.54
C LYS A 135 4.90 17.56 2.30
N THR A 136 3.84 16.94 2.77
CA THR A 136 3.58 15.49 2.73
C THR A 136 2.53 15.10 1.71
N PHE A 137 1.80 16.08 1.19
CA PHE A 137 0.69 15.87 0.24
C PHE A 137 1.16 15.58 -1.18
N LYS A 138 1.92 14.54 -1.41
CA LYS A 138 2.18 14.13 -2.79
C LYS A 138 1.00 13.42 -3.46
N PHE A 139 0.07 12.83 -2.73
CA PHE A 139 -0.94 11.95 -3.33
C PHE A 139 -2.24 11.86 -2.52
N ILE A 140 -2.96 12.96 -2.32
CA ILE A 140 -4.38 12.85 -1.97
C ILE A 140 -5.18 13.33 -3.17
N ASN A 141 -5.81 12.40 -3.85
CA ASN A 141 -6.80 12.69 -4.86
C ASN A 141 -8.16 12.90 -4.17
N LEU A 142 -8.29 14.01 -3.44
CA LEU A 142 -9.55 14.37 -2.81
C LEU A 142 -10.30 15.32 -3.72
N SER A 143 -11.26 14.80 -4.49
CA SER A 143 -12.35 15.66 -4.96
C SER A 143 -13.25 15.95 -3.76
N SER A 144 -13.72 17.21 -3.63
CA SER A 144 -14.50 17.66 -2.48
C SER A 144 -15.84 16.95 -2.32
N ASP A 145 -16.31 16.31 -3.37
CA ASP A 145 -17.59 15.61 -3.46
C ASP A 145 -17.51 14.19 -2.87
N GLN A 146 -16.29 13.68 -2.69
CA GLN A 146 -16.02 12.31 -2.25
C GLN A 146 -15.76 12.20 -0.75
N VAL A 147 -15.54 13.32 -0.05
CA VAL A 147 -15.39 13.33 1.41
C VAL A 147 -16.59 14.04 2.02
N VAL A 148 -17.47 13.26 2.61
CA VAL A 148 -18.67 13.74 3.29
C VAL A 148 -18.40 13.84 4.78
N ARG A 149 -18.69 15.01 5.39
CA ARG A 149 -18.52 15.24 6.82
C ARG A 149 -19.82 15.69 7.44
N ALA A 150 -20.20 15.07 8.55
CA ALA A 150 -21.36 15.47 9.30
C ALA A 150 -21.15 16.77 10.11
N PHE A 151 -19.91 17.05 10.53
CA PHE A 151 -19.48 18.23 11.32
C PHE A 151 -18.04 18.60 11.00
N ASP A 152 -17.52 19.68 11.57
CA ASP A 152 -16.11 20.12 11.47
C ASP A 152 -15.15 19.19 12.24
N TYR A 153 -15.35 17.88 12.18
CA TYR A 153 -14.42 16.94 12.79
C TYR A 153 -13.12 16.90 12.02
N PRO A 154 -11.97 17.06 12.67
CA PRO A 154 -10.69 17.08 12.00
C PRO A 154 -10.35 15.66 11.51
N PHE A 155 -10.14 15.54 10.20
CA PHE A 155 -9.34 14.47 9.65
C PHE A 155 -7.87 14.83 9.87
N GLN A 156 -7.24 14.20 10.85
CA GLN A 156 -5.84 14.45 11.18
C GLN A 156 -4.98 13.41 10.47
N ASN A 157 -4.25 13.88 9.46
CA ASN A 157 -3.38 13.04 8.65
C ASN A 157 -1.92 13.32 9.00
N TYR A 158 -1.17 12.28 9.37
CA TYR A 158 0.25 12.38 9.67
C TYR A 158 1.12 12.14 8.43
N LYS A 159 2.41 12.47 8.50
CA LYS A 159 3.37 12.30 7.39
C LYS A 159 3.41 10.86 6.89
N TYR A 160 3.55 10.70 5.57
CA TYR A 160 3.56 9.42 4.86
C TYR A 160 2.22 8.69 4.85
N SER A 161 1.13 9.41 4.91
CA SER A 161 -0.21 8.87 4.72
C SER A 161 -0.72 9.19 3.31
N LEU A 162 -1.23 8.18 2.62
CA LEU A 162 -1.77 8.28 1.26
C LEU A 162 -3.24 7.89 1.27
N VAL A 163 -4.09 8.73 0.68
CA VAL A 163 -5.51 8.44 0.50
C VAL A 163 -5.83 8.60 -0.97
N GLN A 164 -6.28 7.53 -1.59
CA GLN A 164 -6.80 7.52 -2.95
C GLN A 164 -8.28 7.18 -2.90
N ILE A 165 -9.10 7.98 -3.56
CA ILE A 165 -10.55 7.79 -3.66
C ILE A 165 -10.91 7.82 -5.14
N ASP A 166 -11.34 6.68 -5.68
CA ASP A 166 -11.69 6.52 -7.07
C ASP A 166 -13.11 7.05 -7.36
N LYS A 167 -13.54 6.96 -8.60
CA LYS A 167 -14.81 7.55 -9.06
C LYS A 167 -16.01 6.96 -8.32
N GLY A 168 -16.87 7.83 -7.81
CA GLY A 168 -18.09 7.44 -7.09
C GLY A 168 -17.85 6.91 -5.68
N ALA A 169 -16.60 6.68 -5.26
CA ALA A 169 -16.31 6.26 -3.91
C ALA A 169 -16.43 7.41 -2.90
N GLN A 170 -16.70 7.09 -1.63
CA GLN A 170 -16.93 8.07 -0.58
C GLN A 170 -16.19 7.73 0.72
N LEU A 171 -15.54 8.73 1.30
CA LEU A 171 -15.09 8.72 2.69
C LEU A 171 -16.04 9.58 3.54
N VAL A 172 -16.82 8.95 4.42
CA VAL A 172 -17.80 9.61 5.28
C VAL A 172 -17.26 9.71 6.70
N LEU A 173 -17.11 10.92 7.20
CA LEU A 173 -16.56 11.19 8.53
C LEU A 173 -17.63 11.79 9.43
N ASN A 174 -18.19 10.97 10.32
CA ASN A 174 -19.15 11.37 11.33
C ASN A 174 -18.50 11.62 12.69
N SER A 175 -17.19 11.40 12.79
CA SER A 175 -16.37 11.62 13.99
C SER A 175 -14.92 11.92 13.63
N LYS A 176 -14.08 12.15 14.66
CA LYS A 176 -12.66 12.41 14.50
C LYS A 176 -11.94 11.16 13.96
N PHE A 177 -11.14 11.34 12.90
CA PHE A 177 -10.29 10.31 12.34
C PHE A 177 -8.82 10.74 12.32
N GLU A 178 -7.95 9.96 12.94
CA GLU A 178 -6.51 10.16 12.98
C GLU A 178 -5.82 9.06 12.18
N MET A 179 -5.15 9.42 11.07
CA MET A 179 -4.50 8.48 10.14
C MET A 179 -2.99 8.63 10.14
N GLY A 180 -2.28 7.52 10.23
CA GLY A 180 -0.81 7.49 10.19
C GLY A 180 -0.16 7.91 11.49
N VAL A 181 -0.85 7.70 12.62
CA VAL A 181 -0.31 7.96 13.96
C VAL A 181 0.97 7.15 14.16
N LYS A 182 2.02 7.78 14.65
CA LYS A 182 3.32 7.17 14.80
C LYS A 182 3.66 6.93 16.26
N GLN A 183 4.17 5.76 16.57
CA GLN A 183 4.77 5.48 17.87
C GLN A 183 6.22 5.98 17.95
N VAL A 184 6.91 6.03 16.81
CA VAL A 184 8.26 6.60 16.66
C VAL A 184 8.19 7.78 15.69
N GLU A 185 8.46 8.99 16.17
CA GLU A 185 8.26 10.24 15.41
C GLU A 185 9.01 10.25 14.07
N MET A 186 10.21 9.69 14.00
CA MET A 186 11.04 9.62 12.80
C MET A 186 10.63 8.52 11.82
N SER A 187 9.65 7.68 12.13
CA SER A 187 9.19 6.61 11.25
C SER A 187 8.73 7.16 9.90
N ARG A 188 9.13 6.49 8.82
CA ARG A 188 8.76 6.79 7.43
C ARG A 188 7.85 5.73 6.82
N ILE A 189 7.28 4.88 7.65
CA ILE A 189 6.37 3.83 7.20
C ILE A 189 5.12 4.48 6.60
N GLU A 190 4.76 4.06 5.40
CA GLU A 190 3.62 4.57 4.66
C GLU A 190 2.31 3.97 5.16
N THR A 191 1.31 4.81 5.38
CA THR A 191 -0.07 4.43 5.75
C THR A 191 -0.98 4.72 4.58
N ARG A 192 -1.84 3.77 4.17
CA ARG A 192 -2.61 3.89 2.93
C ARG A 192 -4.09 3.61 3.11
N ILE A 193 -4.91 4.39 2.42
CA ILE A 193 -6.33 4.11 2.19
C ILE A 193 -6.56 4.18 0.69
N LEU A 194 -7.14 3.12 0.13
CA LEU A 194 -7.60 3.04 -1.24
C LEU A 194 -9.09 2.70 -1.23
N LEU A 195 -9.91 3.63 -1.73
CA LEU A 195 -11.33 3.43 -1.96
C LEU A 195 -11.55 3.31 -3.47
N GLU A 196 -11.83 2.09 -3.93
CA GLU A 196 -12.09 1.82 -5.34
C GLU A 196 -13.48 2.29 -5.77
N ASN A 197 -13.78 2.22 -7.06
CA ASN A 197 -15.01 2.78 -7.64
C ASN A 197 -16.27 2.39 -6.84
N ASN A 198 -17.11 3.42 -6.56
CA ASN A 198 -18.39 3.28 -5.86
C ASN A 198 -18.29 2.66 -4.45
N SER A 199 -17.10 2.46 -3.90
CA SER A 199 -16.92 1.94 -2.55
C SER A 199 -17.17 3.01 -1.49
N LYS A 200 -17.33 2.58 -0.23
CA LYS A 200 -17.63 3.49 0.86
C LYS A 200 -16.87 3.14 2.13
N MET A 201 -16.27 4.14 2.77
CA MET A 201 -15.73 4.03 4.13
C MET A 201 -16.43 5.04 5.03
N ILE A 202 -16.98 4.56 6.15
CA ILE A 202 -17.75 5.38 7.12
C ILE A 202 -17.06 5.28 8.48
N VAL A 203 -16.74 6.42 9.07
CA VAL A 203 -16.17 6.53 10.43
C VAL A 203 -17.19 7.23 11.33
N ASN A 204 -17.83 6.46 12.22
CA ASN A 204 -18.89 6.93 13.10
C ASN A 204 -18.43 7.35 14.49
N GLY A 205 -17.31 6.80 14.98
CA GLY A 205 -16.71 7.11 16.28
C GLY A 205 -15.28 7.58 16.16
N LEU A 206 -14.67 8.01 17.27
CA LEU A 206 -13.25 8.34 17.29
C LEU A 206 -12.44 7.13 16.82
N PHE A 207 -11.74 7.29 15.71
CA PHE A 207 -10.93 6.23 15.13
C PHE A 207 -9.49 6.66 14.94
N ARG A 208 -8.56 5.79 15.34
CA ARG A 208 -7.13 6.03 15.19
C ARG A 208 -6.48 4.89 14.40
N MET A 209 -5.83 5.25 13.31
CA MET A 209 -5.10 4.33 12.43
C MET A 209 -3.60 4.60 12.56
N TYR A 210 -2.86 3.62 13.09
CA TYR A 210 -1.41 3.75 13.26
C TYR A 210 -0.65 3.51 11.96
N ALA A 211 0.61 3.95 11.94
CA ALA A 211 1.47 3.94 10.78
C ALA A 211 1.69 2.54 10.19
N GLY A 212 1.87 2.45 8.88
CA GLY A 212 2.08 1.17 8.18
C GLY A 212 0.79 0.44 7.80
N SER A 213 -0.36 0.85 8.36
CA SER A 213 -1.61 0.17 8.09
C SER A 213 -2.15 0.46 6.69
N TYR A 214 -2.84 -0.49 6.10
CA TYR A 214 -3.44 -0.41 4.79
C TYR A 214 -4.92 -0.79 4.81
N ILE A 215 -5.77 0.13 4.39
CA ILE A 215 -7.20 -0.10 4.16
C ILE A 215 -7.45 -0.04 2.66
N ARG A 216 -8.03 -1.11 2.10
CA ARG A 216 -8.52 -1.17 0.74
C ARG A 216 -9.99 -1.55 0.76
N VAL A 217 -10.85 -0.68 0.25
CA VAL A 217 -12.24 -1.00 0.01
C VAL A 217 -12.40 -1.20 -1.49
N ILE A 218 -12.66 -2.45 -1.87
CA ILE A 218 -12.79 -2.89 -3.26
C ILE A 218 -14.11 -2.37 -3.82
N GLU A 219 -14.22 -2.34 -5.13
CA GLU A 219 -15.38 -1.82 -5.86
C GLU A 219 -16.72 -2.19 -5.21
N SER A 220 -17.54 -1.17 -4.94
CA SER A 220 -18.85 -1.27 -4.29
C SER A 220 -18.85 -1.79 -2.85
N GLY A 221 -17.70 -2.12 -2.26
CA GLY A 221 -17.58 -2.55 -0.87
C GLY A 221 -17.88 -1.43 0.12
N THR A 222 -18.22 -1.81 1.35
CA THR A 222 -18.55 -0.85 2.42
C THR A 222 -17.81 -1.21 3.72
N LEU A 223 -16.95 -0.31 4.19
CA LEU A 223 -16.28 -0.41 5.48
C LEU A 223 -16.92 0.57 6.46
N ILE A 224 -17.41 0.06 7.58
CA ILE A 224 -18.03 0.85 8.65
C ILE A 224 -17.21 0.68 9.93
N ILE A 225 -16.79 1.80 10.54
CA ILE A 225 -15.99 1.81 11.76
C ILE A 225 -16.71 2.69 12.78
N HIS A 226 -17.13 2.08 13.88
CA HIS A 226 -17.86 2.78 14.94
C HIS A 226 -16.94 3.39 16.01
N GLY A 227 -15.62 3.14 15.95
CA GLY A 227 -14.61 3.73 16.82
C GLY A 227 -13.49 2.74 17.18
N GLY A 228 -12.59 3.16 18.10
CA GLY A 228 -11.45 2.35 18.53
C GLY A 228 -10.16 2.67 17.76
N PHE A 229 -9.25 1.72 17.68
CA PHE A 229 -8.00 1.90 16.95
C PHE A 229 -7.49 0.62 16.29
N ILE A 230 -6.75 0.81 15.21
CA ILE A 230 -5.91 -0.23 14.60
C ILE A 230 -4.46 0.14 14.79
N ASN A 231 -3.66 -0.81 15.26
CA ASN A 231 -2.23 -0.63 15.52
C ASN A 231 -1.42 -0.64 14.21
N GLU A 232 -0.10 -0.64 14.30
CA GLU A 232 0.80 -0.61 13.14
C GLU A 232 0.64 -1.84 12.24
N ASN A 233 0.82 -1.65 10.92
CA ASN A 233 0.82 -2.69 9.87
C ASN A 233 -0.48 -3.51 9.76
N VAL A 234 -1.61 -3.02 10.25
CA VAL A 234 -2.91 -3.69 10.08
C VAL A 234 -3.34 -3.59 8.62
N GLN A 235 -3.88 -4.68 8.06
CA GLN A 235 -4.44 -4.72 6.73
C GLN A 235 -5.94 -5.01 6.77
N ILE A 236 -6.75 -4.12 6.19
CA ILE A 236 -8.19 -4.33 6.03
C ILE A 236 -8.51 -4.33 4.53
N ILE A 237 -8.95 -5.47 4.02
CA ILE A 237 -9.33 -5.67 2.61
C ILE A 237 -10.84 -5.97 2.56
N CYS A 238 -11.62 -4.98 2.19
CA CYS A 238 -13.07 -5.02 2.21
C CYS A 238 -13.63 -5.15 0.79
N GLY A 239 -14.14 -6.31 0.42
CA GLY A 239 -14.74 -6.56 -0.90
C GLY A 239 -16.27 -6.66 -0.85
N ASP A 240 -16.86 -6.70 0.33
CA ASP A 240 -18.32 -6.69 0.57
C ASP A 240 -18.60 -5.67 1.66
N THR A 241 -18.98 -6.13 2.85
CA THR A 241 -19.14 -5.30 4.03
C THR A 241 -18.18 -5.75 5.13
N ILE A 242 -17.48 -4.80 5.75
CA ILE A 242 -16.80 -5.00 7.02
C ILE A 242 -17.35 -3.97 7.98
N GLU A 243 -17.88 -4.43 9.10
CA GLU A 243 -18.35 -3.58 10.18
C GLU A 243 -17.53 -3.84 11.44
N ILE A 244 -16.96 -2.77 12.03
CA ILE A 244 -16.17 -2.81 13.26
C ILE A 244 -16.89 -1.97 14.30
N GLY A 245 -17.28 -2.62 15.40
CA GLY A 245 -17.99 -2.03 16.52
C GLY A 245 -17.17 -0.98 17.29
N LYS A 246 -17.78 -0.40 18.31
CA LYS A 246 -17.15 0.61 19.15
C LYS A 246 -16.05 -0.03 20.02
N ASP A 247 -15.08 0.80 20.38
CA ASP A 247 -14.03 0.49 21.36
C ASP A 247 -13.23 -0.81 21.06
N CYS A 248 -13.17 -1.18 19.80
CA CYS A 248 -12.35 -2.28 19.34
C CYS A 248 -10.86 -1.92 19.39
N THR A 249 -10.06 -2.87 19.84
CA THR A 249 -8.59 -2.80 19.88
C THR A 249 -7.99 -3.84 18.94
N ILE A 250 -7.39 -3.38 17.84
CA ILE A 250 -6.81 -4.26 16.84
C ILE A 250 -5.29 -4.17 16.89
N GLY A 251 -4.65 -5.29 17.23
CA GLY A 251 -3.21 -5.43 17.40
C GLY A 251 -2.40 -5.23 16.12
N ARG A 252 -1.07 -5.20 16.24
CA ARG A 252 -0.14 -5.08 15.10
C ARG A 252 -0.29 -6.27 14.17
N ASP A 253 0.01 -6.04 12.88
CA ASP A 253 0.13 -7.08 11.86
C ASP A 253 -1.16 -7.91 11.66
N VAL A 254 -2.30 -7.43 12.16
CA VAL A 254 -3.61 -8.10 11.97
C VAL A 254 -4.07 -7.94 10.52
N VAL A 255 -4.66 -9.01 9.98
CA VAL A 255 -5.27 -9.02 8.65
C VAL A 255 -6.77 -9.29 8.78
N ILE A 256 -7.61 -8.39 8.25
CA ILE A 256 -9.07 -8.57 8.16
C ILE A 256 -9.42 -8.51 6.68
N ARG A 257 -10.00 -9.59 6.15
CA ARG A 257 -10.32 -9.64 4.73
C ARG A 257 -11.66 -10.32 4.45
N SER A 258 -12.59 -9.57 3.88
CA SER A 258 -13.89 -10.07 3.42
C SER A 258 -13.87 -10.55 1.96
N TYR A 259 -12.69 -10.59 1.32
CA TYR A 259 -12.53 -10.84 -0.11
C TYR A 259 -11.35 -11.77 -0.38
N ASP A 260 -11.58 -12.78 -1.23
CA ASP A 260 -10.54 -13.63 -1.79
C ASP A 260 -10.10 -13.07 -3.15
N ALA A 261 -8.81 -12.93 -3.37
CA ALA A 261 -8.29 -12.33 -4.61
C ALA A 261 -8.65 -13.13 -5.87
N HIS A 262 -8.94 -14.43 -5.71
CA HIS A 262 -9.25 -15.34 -6.82
C HIS A 262 -10.51 -16.14 -6.54
N LYS A 263 -11.30 -16.36 -7.60
CA LYS A 263 -12.49 -17.19 -7.52
C LYS A 263 -12.11 -18.68 -7.55
N ILE A 264 -12.53 -19.43 -6.54
CA ILE A 264 -12.45 -20.89 -6.58
C ILE A 264 -13.61 -21.41 -7.46
N ILE A 265 -13.30 -22.30 -8.40
CA ILE A 265 -14.32 -22.92 -9.27
C ILE A 265 -15.05 -24.01 -8.47
N LYS A 266 -16.08 -23.59 -7.76
CA LYS A 266 -16.94 -24.43 -6.92
C LYS A 266 -18.36 -23.87 -6.96
N GLU A 267 -19.38 -24.74 -6.93
CA GLU A 267 -20.78 -24.32 -6.78
C GLU A 267 -20.94 -23.47 -5.51
N GLU A 268 -21.77 -22.44 -5.58
CA GLU A 268 -22.11 -21.51 -4.50
C GLU A 268 -20.91 -20.76 -3.88
N TYR A 269 -19.71 -20.82 -4.49
CA TYR A 269 -18.57 -20.09 -3.96
C TYR A 269 -18.75 -18.58 -4.10
N GLN A 270 -18.73 -17.90 -2.96
CA GLN A 270 -18.73 -16.45 -2.88
C GLN A 270 -17.28 -15.95 -2.76
N ILE A 271 -16.87 -15.04 -3.64
CA ILE A 271 -15.53 -14.46 -3.62
C ILE A 271 -15.38 -13.46 -2.45
N SER A 272 -16.50 -12.88 -2.01
CA SER A 272 -16.57 -12.00 -0.84
C SER A 272 -17.78 -12.36 0.02
N GLU A 273 -17.62 -12.20 1.32
CA GLU A 273 -18.68 -12.40 2.33
C GLU A 273 -18.45 -11.37 3.45
N PRO A 274 -19.52 -10.83 4.07
CA PRO A 274 -19.38 -9.79 5.07
C PRO A 274 -18.65 -10.27 6.32
N ILE A 275 -18.02 -9.32 7.03
CA ILE A 275 -17.42 -9.54 8.36
C ILE A 275 -18.06 -8.56 9.32
N HIS A 276 -18.56 -9.08 10.44
CA HIS A 276 -19.10 -8.28 11.52
C HIS A 276 -18.28 -8.47 12.80
N ILE A 277 -17.68 -7.38 13.28
CA ILE A 277 -16.94 -7.36 14.55
C ILE A 277 -17.74 -6.52 15.53
N GLY A 278 -18.16 -7.14 16.61
CA GLY A 278 -18.94 -6.53 17.67
C GLY A 278 -18.24 -5.40 18.40
N GLU A 279 -18.86 -4.89 19.44
CA GLU A 279 -18.28 -3.84 20.28
C GLU A 279 -17.26 -4.43 21.25
N HIS A 280 -16.24 -3.63 21.62
CA HIS A 280 -15.24 -3.98 22.63
C HIS A 280 -14.53 -5.32 22.36
N VAL A 281 -14.15 -5.52 21.08
CA VAL A 281 -13.42 -6.73 20.66
C VAL A 281 -11.92 -6.46 20.69
N TRP A 282 -11.16 -7.38 21.28
CA TRP A 282 -9.70 -7.36 21.24
C TRP A 282 -9.18 -8.38 20.22
N ILE A 283 -8.52 -7.89 19.18
CA ILE A 283 -7.84 -8.74 18.20
C ILE A 283 -6.34 -8.67 18.45
N GLY A 284 -5.77 -9.79 18.87
CA GLY A 284 -4.35 -9.94 19.18
C GLY A 284 -3.45 -9.82 17.95
N GLN A 285 -2.18 -9.51 18.18
CA GLN A 285 -1.18 -9.30 17.14
C GLN A 285 -1.11 -10.48 16.14
N GLY A 286 -1.03 -10.16 14.85
CA GLY A 286 -0.83 -11.15 13.79
C GLY A 286 -2.03 -12.07 13.54
N ALA A 287 -3.18 -11.83 14.18
CA ALA A 287 -4.39 -12.58 13.90
C ALA A 287 -4.92 -12.30 12.49
N THR A 288 -5.61 -13.28 11.91
CA THR A 288 -6.26 -13.15 10.59
C THR A 288 -7.75 -13.46 10.73
N ILE A 289 -8.61 -12.53 10.29
CA ILE A 289 -10.05 -12.70 10.24
C ILE A 289 -10.46 -12.88 8.78
N LEU A 290 -11.07 -14.01 8.47
CA LEU A 290 -11.50 -14.33 7.12
C LEU A 290 -12.96 -13.95 6.87
N LYS A 291 -13.35 -13.92 5.60
CA LYS A 291 -14.69 -13.56 5.15
C LYS A 291 -15.79 -14.44 5.78
N GLY A 292 -16.98 -13.89 5.91
CA GLY A 292 -18.16 -14.55 6.44
C GLY A 292 -18.18 -14.70 7.98
N VAL A 293 -17.21 -14.14 8.70
CA VAL A 293 -17.07 -14.30 10.16
C VAL A 293 -17.82 -13.19 10.90
N THR A 294 -18.57 -13.60 11.91
CA THR A 294 -19.15 -12.71 12.94
C THR A 294 -18.42 -12.91 14.26
N ILE A 295 -17.91 -11.81 14.84
CA ILE A 295 -17.25 -11.81 16.16
C ILE A 295 -18.16 -11.07 17.13
N GLY A 296 -18.60 -11.77 18.19
CA GLY A 296 -19.48 -11.22 19.21
C GLY A 296 -18.80 -10.18 20.11
N ASN A 297 -19.61 -9.37 20.78
CA ASN A 297 -19.13 -8.31 21.69
C ASN A 297 -18.21 -8.85 22.78
N GLY A 298 -17.19 -8.08 23.15
CA GLY A 298 -16.27 -8.42 24.22
C GLY A 298 -15.37 -9.65 23.94
N ALA A 299 -15.38 -10.19 22.72
CA ALA A 299 -14.56 -11.35 22.37
C ALA A 299 -13.07 -10.98 22.29
N ILE A 300 -12.22 -11.97 22.52
CA ILE A 300 -10.77 -11.88 22.41
C ILE A 300 -10.28 -12.88 21.37
N ILE A 301 -9.60 -12.36 20.35
CA ILE A 301 -8.91 -13.18 19.36
C ILE A 301 -7.43 -13.22 19.75
N ALA A 302 -6.92 -14.38 20.11
CA ALA A 302 -5.54 -14.54 20.53
C ALA A 302 -4.55 -14.21 19.42
N ALA A 303 -3.34 -13.82 19.79
CA ALA A 303 -2.29 -13.49 18.83
C ALA A 303 -2.01 -14.67 17.88
N GLY A 304 -1.85 -14.35 16.59
CA GLY A 304 -1.59 -15.34 15.54
C GLY A 304 -2.75 -16.27 15.18
N ALA A 305 -3.94 -16.10 15.76
CA ALA A 305 -5.08 -16.94 15.45
C ALA A 305 -5.63 -16.67 14.03
N ILE A 306 -6.09 -17.74 13.33
CA ILE A 306 -6.81 -17.63 12.05
C ILE A 306 -8.27 -17.97 12.29
N VAL A 307 -9.12 -16.93 12.24
CA VAL A 307 -10.55 -17.05 12.50
C VAL A 307 -11.27 -17.33 11.18
N THR A 308 -11.90 -18.51 11.10
CA THR A 308 -12.60 -19.03 9.91
C THR A 308 -14.08 -19.30 10.19
N ARG A 309 -14.56 -19.06 11.42
CA ARG A 309 -15.94 -19.29 11.87
C ARG A 309 -16.31 -18.23 12.90
N ASP A 310 -17.59 -18.10 13.16
CA ASP A 310 -18.12 -17.17 14.13
C ASP A 310 -17.56 -17.38 15.53
N VAL A 311 -17.36 -16.26 16.24
CA VAL A 311 -16.84 -16.23 17.60
C VAL A 311 -17.95 -15.71 18.52
N PRO A 312 -18.35 -16.48 19.54
CA PRO A 312 -19.35 -16.02 20.51
C PRO A 312 -18.90 -14.76 21.27
N ALA A 313 -19.85 -13.98 21.73
CA ALA A 313 -19.57 -12.87 22.62
C ALA A 313 -18.87 -13.36 23.91
N HIS A 314 -17.96 -12.54 24.42
CA HIS A 314 -17.20 -12.82 25.65
C HIS A 314 -16.44 -14.16 25.61
N ALA A 315 -15.98 -14.58 24.44
CA ALA A 315 -15.16 -15.78 24.27
C ALA A 315 -13.71 -15.43 23.88
N ILE A 316 -12.77 -16.26 24.32
CA ILE A 316 -11.41 -16.28 23.80
C ILE A 316 -11.30 -17.38 22.77
N VAL A 317 -10.77 -17.02 21.59
CA VAL A 317 -10.42 -18.01 20.56
C VAL A 317 -8.94 -17.95 20.23
N ALA A 318 -8.33 -19.12 19.97
CA ALA A 318 -6.92 -19.24 19.66
C ALA A 318 -6.66 -20.37 18.67
N GLY A 319 -5.53 -20.30 17.98
CA GLY A 319 -5.01 -21.36 17.11
C GLY A 319 -5.30 -21.18 15.61
N ILE A 320 -4.89 -22.18 14.82
CA ILE A 320 -4.99 -22.25 13.36
C ILE A 320 -5.59 -23.61 12.96
N PRO A 321 -6.88 -23.69 12.57
CA PRO A 321 -7.90 -22.64 12.71
C PRO A 321 -8.26 -22.34 14.16
N ALA A 322 -8.75 -21.11 14.42
CA ALA A 322 -9.12 -20.68 15.74
C ALA A 322 -10.26 -21.52 16.34
N LYS A 323 -10.13 -21.87 17.62
CA LYS A 323 -11.13 -22.60 18.42
C LYS A 323 -11.39 -21.86 19.72
N ILE A 324 -12.57 -22.02 20.28
CA ILE A 324 -12.92 -21.45 21.59
C ILE A 324 -12.02 -22.10 22.65
N VAL A 325 -11.34 -21.28 23.41
CA VAL A 325 -10.47 -21.68 24.55
C VAL A 325 -11.17 -21.42 25.87
N GLU A 326 -11.90 -20.28 25.94
CA GLU A 326 -12.57 -19.84 27.16
C GLU A 326 -13.83 -19.05 26.79
N THR A 327 -14.80 -19.03 27.69
CA THR A 327 -16.05 -18.25 27.55
C THR A 327 -16.32 -17.47 28.84
N ASN A 328 -17.23 -16.48 28.73
CA ASN A 328 -17.59 -15.58 29.84
C ASN A 328 -16.41 -14.73 30.34
N VAL A 329 -15.53 -14.33 29.44
CA VAL A 329 -14.39 -13.44 29.72
C VAL A 329 -14.76 -11.98 29.53
N ASN A 330 -14.12 -11.12 30.30
CA ASN A 330 -14.11 -9.66 30.09
C ASN A 330 -12.66 -9.18 30.10
N TRP A 331 -12.42 -8.06 29.44
CA TRP A 331 -11.11 -7.40 29.39
C TRP A 331 -11.29 -5.88 29.48
N GLU A 332 -10.24 -5.15 29.91
CA GLU A 332 -10.22 -3.69 30.06
C GLU A 332 -9.16 -3.03 29.17
#